data_59f0664a0b26c20c51eebf35b696b98e
#
_entry.id   59f0664a0b26c20c51eebf35b696b98e
#
_cell.length_a   1.000
_cell.length_b   1.000
_cell.length_c   1.000
_cell.angle_alpha   90.00
_cell.angle_beta   90.00
_cell.angle_gamma   90.00
#
_symmetry.space_group_name_H-M   'P 1'
#
loop_
_entity.id
_entity.type
_entity.pdbx_description
1 polymer ?
#
loop_
_entity_poly.entity_id
_entity_poly.type
_entity_poly.pdbx_seq_one_letter_code
_entity_poly.pdbx_strand_id
1 'polypeptide(L)'
;MNYNAIMRIPRFYCPDISSDVLEIHDQKIIHHLIKVLRARQGQRVVLFDGNGKTFECEIKEIEKNKIKLDLLDSHTSKKKNIITFNFFLPILKRESLISVASKLAELGVDKISLYLPDKVDQSMAKKDFNKLTEKVTETLILACSQSCNNFIPELKFFNNLKEALDAKDGRIVMLDTLPDAAPLNAYNPLQNERSVSIVTGCESGYSDAERKLFKKDDVYYLRTNILR
;
A
#
# COMPACT_ATOMS: atom_id res chain seq x y z
N MET A 1 -19.65 -13.13 -12.31
CA MET A 1 -18.33 -12.92 -12.94
C MET A 1 -17.37 -13.99 -12.46
N ASN A 2 -16.69 -14.67 -13.36
CA ASN A 2 -15.84 -15.81 -13.03
C ASN A 2 -14.47 -15.27 -12.54
N TYR A 3 -14.17 -15.33 -11.25
CA TYR A 3 -12.94 -14.82 -10.61
C TYR A 3 -11.66 -15.31 -11.31
N ASN A 4 -11.65 -16.53 -11.82
CA ASN A 4 -10.50 -17.12 -12.52
C ASN A 4 -10.22 -16.49 -13.90
N ALA A 5 -11.18 -15.82 -14.52
CA ALA A 5 -10.98 -15.13 -15.81
C ALA A 5 -10.34 -13.75 -15.63
N ILE A 6 -10.67 -13.06 -14.54
CA ILE A 6 -10.15 -11.70 -14.23
C ILE A 6 -8.66 -11.73 -13.87
N MET A 7 -8.18 -12.79 -13.21
CA MET A 7 -6.75 -12.94 -12.83
C MET A 7 -5.80 -13.18 -14.02
N ARG A 8 -6.30 -13.38 -15.22
CA ARG A 8 -5.48 -13.61 -16.42
C ARG A 8 -5.26 -12.37 -17.28
N ILE A 9 -6.02 -11.29 -17.06
CA ILE A 9 -5.90 -10.05 -17.83
C ILE A 9 -4.83 -9.18 -17.15
N PRO A 10 -3.75 -8.78 -17.86
CA PRO A 10 -2.72 -7.90 -17.30
C PRO A 10 -3.31 -6.58 -16.85
N ARG A 11 -2.85 -6.10 -15.68
CA ARG A 11 -3.32 -4.85 -15.08
C ARG A 11 -2.17 -3.87 -14.91
N PHE A 12 -2.41 -2.59 -15.26
CA PHE A 12 -1.39 -1.55 -15.20
C PHE A 12 -1.95 -0.29 -14.56
N TYR A 13 -1.13 0.33 -13.73
CA TYR A 13 -1.42 1.63 -13.15
C TYR A 13 -1.17 2.73 -14.17
N CYS A 14 -2.20 3.53 -14.44
CA CYS A 14 -2.18 4.67 -15.34
C CYS A 14 -2.98 5.82 -14.71
N PRO A 15 -2.33 6.73 -13.94
CA PRO A 15 -3.03 7.77 -13.18
C PRO A 15 -3.82 8.74 -14.08
N ASP A 16 -3.29 9.01 -15.28
CA ASP A 16 -3.84 10.00 -16.21
C ASP A 16 -4.82 9.40 -17.24
N ILE A 17 -5.18 8.12 -17.09
CA ILE A 17 -6.08 7.45 -18.03
C ILE A 17 -7.51 8.00 -17.89
N SER A 18 -8.14 8.26 -19.01
CA SER A 18 -9.55 8.66 -19.08
C SER A 18 -10.24 7.99 -20.27
N SER A 19 -11.58 8.06 -20.33
CA SER A 19 -12.35 7.56 -21.48
C SER A 19 -11.98 8.22 -22.80
N ASP A 20 -11.46 9.44 -22.74
CA ASP A 20 -11.14 10.25 -23.91
C ASP A 20 -9.69 10.10 -24.38
N VAL A 21 -8.81 9.56 -23.50
CA VAL A 21 -7.38 9.36 -23.77
C VAL A 21 -7.03 7.91 -23.43
N LEU A 22 -7.11 7.04 -24.42
CA LEU A 22 -6.84 5.61 -24.30
C LEU A 22 -5.51 5.26 -24.96
N GLU A 23 -4.45 5.92 -24.51
CA GLU A 23 -3.09 5.67 -24.98
C GLU A 23 -2.14 5.43 -23.77
N ILE A 24 -1.28 4.42 -23.87
CA ILE A 24 -0.20 4.17 -22.92
C ILE A 24 1.09 4.77 -23.50
N HIS A 25 1.68 5.72 -22.76
CA HIS A 25 2.97 6.35 -23.11
C HIS A 25 4.11 5.94 -22.18
N ASP A 26 3.79 5.31 -21.02
CA ASP A 26 4.80 4.85 -20.06
C ASP A 26 5.66 3.75 -20.68
N GLN A 27 6.95 4.04 -20.85
CA GLN A 27 7.91 3.12 -21.49
C GLN A 27 8.13 1.85 -20.68
N LYS A 28 7.97 1.86 -19.35
CA LYS A 28 8.06 0.66 -18.51
C LYS A 28 6.88 -0.28 -18.79
N ILE A 29 5.67 0.27 -18.91
CA ILE A 29 4.46 -0.49 -19.26
C ILE A 29 4.55 -1.03 -20.68
N ILE A 30 4.93 -0.20 -21.64
CA ILE A 30 5.13 -0.60 -23.05
C ILE A 30 6.13 -1.75 -23.15
N HIS A 31 7.29 -1.59 -22.50
CA HIS A 31 8.32 -2.62 -22.47
C HIS A 31 7.80 -3.94 -21.87
N HIS A 32 7.08 -3.85 -20.74
CA HIS A 32 6.50 -5.01 -20.07
C HIS A 32 5.48 -5.73 -20.98
N LEU A 33 4.56 -4.97 -21.59
CA LEU A 33 3.58 -5.52 -22.52
C LEU A 33 4.25 -6.21 -23.71
N ILE A 34 5.20 -5.55 -24.38
CA ILE A 34 5.77 -6.07 -25.62
C ILE A 34 6.82 -7.15 -25.36
N LYS A 35 7.77 -6.93 -24.41
CA LYS A 35 8.92 -7.81 -24.23
C LYS A 35 8.67 -8.93 -23.26
N VAL A 36 7.90 -8.71 -22.19
CA VAL A 36 7.63 -9.72 -21.17
C VAL A 36 6.38 -10.52 -21.50
N LEU A 37 5.27 -9.83 -21.73
CA LEU A 37 3.98 -10.47 -21.98
C LEU A 37 3.76 -10.83 -23.46
N ARG A 38 4.60 -10.30 -24.37
CA ARG A 38 4.49 -10.50 -25.81
C ARG A 38 3.09 -10.19 -26.33
N ALA A 39 2.53 -9.10 -25.81
CA ALA A 39 1.18 -8.67 -26.12
C ALA A 39 1.01 -8.39 -27.62
N ARG A 40 -0.19 -8.64 -28.12
CA ARG A 40 -0.55 -8.47 -29.52
C ARG A 40 -1.83 -7.63 -29.62
N GLN A 41 -2.08 -7.08 -30.78
CA GLN A 41 -3.36 -6.47 -31.12
C GLN A 41 -4.52 -7.44 -30.83
N GLY A 42 -5.63 -6.93 -30.33
CA GLY A 42 -6.81 -7.72 -29.92
C GLY A 42 -6.70 -8.30 -28.49
N GLN A 43 -5.57 -8.17 -27.79
CA GLN A 43 -5.46 -8.63 -26.40
C GLN A 43 -6.06 -7.62 -25.43
N ARG A 44 -6.70 -8.15 -24.37
CA ARG A 44 -7.28 -7.34 -23.30
C ARG A 44 -6.24 -6.94 -22.27
N VAL A 45 -6.38 -5.74 -21.78
CA VAL A 45 -5.64 -5.18 -20.65
C VAL A 45 -6.60 -4.41 -19.74
N VAL A 46 -6.28 -4.33 -18.46
CA VAL A 46 -7.00 -3.46 -17.52
C VAL A 46 -6.08 -2.34 -17.10
N LEU A 47 -6.55 -1.12 -17.20
CA LEU A 47 -5.88 0.06 -16.63
C LEU A 47 -6.62 0.51 -15.38
N PHE A 48 -5.91 1.04 -14.39
CA PHE A 48 -6.52 1.61 -13.19
C PHE A 48 -5.79 2.87 -12.73
N ASP A 49 -6.55 3.82 -12.17
CA ASP A 49 -6.04 5.14 -11.76
C ASP A 49 -5.52 5.19 -10.32
N GLY A 50 -5.63 4.09 -9.57
CA GLY A 50 -5.23 4.03 -8.15
C GLY A 50 -6.25 4.67 -7.19
N ASN A 51 -7.35 5.24 -7.70
CA ASN A 51 -8.40 5.92 -6.94
C ASN A 51 -9.78 5.24 -7.07
N GLY A 52 -9.79 4.01 -7.61
CA GLY A 52 -10.98 3.18 -7.72
C GLY A 52 -11.53 3.05 -9.13
N LYS A 53 -11.05 3.82 -10.10
CA LYS A 53 -11.52 3.74 -11.48
C LYS A 53 -10.69 2.74 -12.27
N THR A 54 -11.35 1.93 -13.07
CA THR A 54 -10.74 0.92 -13.94
C THR A 54 -11.32 0.99 -15.33
N PHE A 55 -10.50 0.67 -16.33
CA PHE A 55 -10.83 0.62 -17.74
C PHE A 55 -10.44 -0.75 -18.30
N GLU A 56 -11.40 -1.50 -18.75
CA GLU A 56 -11.14 -2.70 -19.53
C GLU A 56 -10.97 -2.30 -20.98
N CYS A 57 -9.81 -2.58 -21.54
CA CYS A 57 -9.43 -2.16 -22.87
C CYS A 57 -8.95 -3.32 -23.71
N GLU A 58 -9.01 -3.15 -25.04
CA GLU A 58 -8.37 -4.02 -26.02
C GLU A 58 -7.25 -3.24 -26.73
N ILE A 59 -6.12 -3.91 -26.96
CA ILE A 59 -4.98 -3.33 -27.67
C ILE A 59 -5.37 -3.16 -29.15
N LYS A 60 -5.55 -1.89 -29.58
CA LYS A 60 -5.87 -1.53 -30.97
C LYS A 60 -4.63 -1.49 -31.86
N GLU A 61 -3.57 -0.88 -31.39
CA GLU A 61 -2.34 -0.66 -32.15
C GLU A 61 -1.13 -0.58 -31.23
N ILE A 62 -0.02 -1.19 -31.64
CA ILE A 62 1.25 -1.13 -30.93
C ILE A 62 2.24 -0.35 -31.80
N GLU A 63 2.60 0.83 -31.33
CA GLU A 63 3.63 1.68 -31.92
C GLU A 63 4.91 1.64 -31.07
N LYS A 64 6.01 2.19 -31.58
CA LYS A 64 7.31 2.17 -30.88
C LYS A 64 7.28 2.83 -29.50
N ASN A 65 6.54 3.94 -29.37
CA ASN A 65 6.55 4.78 -28.17
C ASN A 65 5.18 4.94 -27.52
N LYS A 66 4.14 4.28 -28.04
CA LYS A 66 2.79 4.28 -27.47
C LYS A 66 2.00 3.04 -27.86
N ILE A 67 1.02 2.71 -27.05
CA ILE A 67 0.02 1.68 -27.35
C ILE A 67 -1.35 2.36 -27.32
N LYS A 68 -2.08 2.25 -28.43
CA LYS A 68 -3.46 2.73 -28.52
C LYS A 68 -4.42 1.62 -28.09
N LEU A 69 -5.46 2.00 -27.40
CA LEU A 69 -6.44 1.11 -26.83
C LEU A 69 -7.85 1.48 -27.28
N ASP A 70 -8.69 0.47 -27.42
CA ASP A 70 -10.15 0.64 -27.54
C ASP A 70 -10.79 0.32 -26.19
N LEU A 71 -11.67 1.18 -25.69
CA LEU A 71 -12.40 0.96 -24.45
C LEU A 71 -13.48 -0.09 -24.65
N LEU A 72 -13.48 -1.11 -23.80
CA LEU A 72 -14.54 -2.13 -23.76
C LEU A 72 -15.54 -1.83 -22.64
N ASP A 73 -15.04 -1.45 -21.45
CA ASP A 73 -15.86 -1.14 -20.28
C ASP A 73 -15.10 -0.25 -19.30
N SER A 74 -15.82 0.49 -18.47
CA SER A 74 -15.25 1.29 -17.40
C SER A 74 -16.03 1.12 -16.10
N HIS A 75 -15.30 1.02 -15.00
CA HIS A 75 -15.87 0.75 -13.68
C HIS A 75 -15.32 1.69 -12.63
N THR A 76 -16.18 2.20 -11.76
CA THR A 76 -15.76 2.96 -10.59
C THR A 76 -16.10 2.17 -9.33
N SER A 77 -15.07 1.67 -8.67
CA SER A 77 -15.20 0.99 -7.39
C SER A 77 -15.37 2.00 -6.27
N LYS A 78 -16.18 1.67 -5.28
CA LYS A 78 -16.20 2.38 -3.99
C LYS A 78 -15.35 1.61 -2.99
N LYS A 79 -14.64 2.32 -2.11
CA LYS A 79 -13.97 1.67 -0.98
C LYS A 79 -15.00 0.90 -0.15
N LYS A 80 -14.71 -0.38 0.10
CA LYS A 80 -15.61 -1.24 0.90
C LYS A 80 -15.49 -0.96 2.39
N ASN A 81 -14.34 -0.46 2.82
CA ASN A 81 -14.08 -0.23 4.23
C ASN A 81 -14.84 1.01 4.72
N ILE A 82 -15.64 0.82 5.76
CA ILE A 82 -16.32 1.91 6.48
C ILE A 82 -15.29 2.68 7.31
N ILE A 83 -14.22 2.01 7.76
CA ILE A 83 -13.15 2.55 8.58
C ILE A 83 -11.89 2.71 7.71
N THR A 84 -11.25 3.86 7.78
CA THR A 84 -9.94 4.11 7.17
C THR A 84 -8.84 3.52 8.04
N PHE A 85 -7.99 2.67 7.47
CA PHE A 85 -6.83 2.09 8.13
C PHE A 85 -5.55 2.83 7.74
N ASN A 86 -4.90 3.47 8.72
CA ASN A 86 -3.57 4.04 8.58
C ASN A 86 -2.56 3.13 9.30
N PHE A 87 -1.55 2.65 8.61
CA PHE A 87 -0.53 1.78 9.17
C PHE A 87 0.78 2.56 9.36
N PHE A 88 1.19 2.74 10.63
CA PHE A 88 2.45 3.37 11.00
C PHE A 88 3.53 2.30 11.02
N LEU A 89 4.37 2.31 10.00
CA LEU A 89 5.39 1.30 9.76
C LEU A 89 6.77 1.91 9.98
N PRO A 90 7.58 1.37 10.90
CA PRO A 90 8.96 1.82 11.07
C PRO A 90 9.78 1.52 9.82
N ILE A 91 10.81 2.31 9.57
CA ILE A 91 11.81 1.98 8.55
C ILE A 91 12.56 0.72 9.00
N LEU A 92 12.27 -0.36 8.29
CA LEU A 92 12.88 -1.69 8.45
C LEU A 92 14.03 -1.88 7.47
N LYS A 93 14.73 -3.01 7.56
CA LYS A 93 15.60 -3.47 6.48
C LYS A 93 14.82 -3.52 5.17
N ARG A 94 15.49 -3.17 4.06
CA ARG A 94 14.82 -2.95 2.77
C ARG A 94 13.90 -4.09 2.34
N GLU A 95 14.35 -5.34 2.46
CA GLU A 95 13.57 -6.50 2.04
C GLU A 95 12.31 -6.68 2.89
N SER A 96 12.45 -6.53 4.21
CA SER A 96 11.32 -6.60 5.15
C SER A 96 10.31 -5.50 4.87
N LEU A 97 10.78 -4.25 4.68
CA LEU A 97 9.91 -3.11 4.38
C LEU A 97 9.11 -3.32 3.09
N ILE A 98 9.77 -3.77 2.01
CA ILE A 98 9.12 -4.06 0.73
C ILE A 98 8.08 -5.18 0.88
N SER A 99 8.42 -6.24 1.59
CA SER A 99 7.51 -7.37 1.82
C SER A 99 6.26 -6.93 2.60
N VAL A 100 6.44 -6.18 3.69
CA VAL A 100 5.31 -5.68 4.50
C VAL A 100 4.46 -4.70 3.71
N ALA A 101 5.06 -3.74 3.01
CA ALA A 101 4.34 -2.78 2.19
C ALA A 101 3.47 -3.47 1.12
N SER A 102 4.01 -4.49 0.44
CA SER A 102 3.25 -5.30 -0.51
C SER A 102 2.02 -5.93 0.14
N LYS A 103 2.18 -6.55 1.32
CA LYS A 103 1.05 -7.21 2.02
C LYS A 103 0.02 -6.22 2.53
N LEU A 104 0.43 -5.04 3.01
CA LEU A 104 -0.50 -3.99 3.40
C LEU A 104 -1.35 -3.50 2.22
N ALA A 105 -0.74 -3.34 1.03
CA ALA A 105 -1.47 -2.99 -0.18
C ALA A 105 -2.45 -4.08 -0.62
N GLU A 106 -2.04 -5.36 -0.57
CA GLU A 106 -2.91 -6.51 -0.88
C GLU A 106 -4.12 -6.60 0.08
N LEU A 107 -3.91 -6.27 1.36
CA LEU A 107 -4.96 -6.24 2.39
C LEU A 107 -5.88 -5.01 2.30
N GLY A 108 -5.54 -4.03 1.48
CA GLY A 108 -6.37 -2.84 1.26
C GLY A 108 -6.26 -1.79 2.35
N VAL A 109 -5.07 -1.64 2.96
CA VAL A 109 -4.77 -0.51 3.86
C VAL A 109 -4.89 0.80 3.09
N ASP A 110 -5.46 1.84 3.71
CA ASP A 110 -5.70 3.12 3.04
C ASP A 110 -4.48 4.03 3.04
N LYS A 111 -3.71 4.03 4.14
CA LYS A 111 -2.53 4.88 4.32
C LYS A 111 -1.39 4.08 4.95
N ILE A 112 -0.17 4.38 4.52
CA ILE A 112 1.07 3.87 5.12
C ILE A 112 1.92 5.07 5.51
N SER A 113 2.13 5.24 6.82
CA SER A 113 2.95 6.29 7.41
C SER A 113 4.30 5.69 7.82
N LEU A 114 5.32 5.83 6.98
CA LEU A 114 6.68 5.40 7.30
C LEU A 114 7.30 6.36 8.31
N TYR A 115 7.93 5.85 9.34
CA TYR A 115 8.66 6.68 10.30
C TYR A 115 10.04 6.11 10.62
N LEU A 116 10.98 7.00 10.94
CA LEU A 116 12.31 6.61 11.40
C LEU A 116 12.24 6.29 12.90
N PRO A 117 12.46 5.03 13.32
CA PRO A 117 12.41 4.65 14.73
C PRO A 117 13.70 5.08 15.47
N ASP A 118 13.62 5.30 16.79
CA ASP A 118 14.79 5.64 17.61
C ASP A 118 15.88 4.55 17.55
N LYS A 119 15.47 3.29 17.50
CA LYS A 119 16.37 2.12 17.44
C LYS A 119 16.61 1.66 16.01
N VAL A 120 16.86 2.59 15.10
CA VAL A 120 17.15 2.27 13.70
C VAL A 120 18.56 1.67 13.55
N ASP A 121 18.70 0.69 12.66
CA ASP A 121 20.01 0.21 12.23
C ASP A 121 20.79 1.36 11.58
N GLN A 122 22.05 1.59 12.01
CA GLN A 122 22.90 2.69 11.50
C GLN A 122 23.09 2.65 9.98
N SER A 123 23.02 1.46 9.37
CA SER A 123 23.07 1.29 7.91
C SER A 123 21.84 1.89 7.22
N MET A 124 20.72 2.00 7.91
CA MET A 124 19.48 2.58 7.40
C MET A 124 19.40 4.09 7.63
N ALA A 125 19.96 4.59 8.74
CA ALA A 125 19.97 6.02 9.07
C ALA A 125 20.71 6.90 8.03
N LYS A 126 21.61 6.31 7.23
CA LYS A 126 22.39 6.99 6.17
C LYS A 126 21.78 6.84 4.77
N LYS A 127 20.65 6.20 4.61
CA LYS A 127 20.04 5.96 3.29
C LYS A 127 19.30 7.18 2.76
N ASP A 128 19.28 7.24 1.44
CA ASP A 128 18.45 8.18 0.68
C ASP A 128 16.98 7.75 0.80
N PHE A 129 16.25 8.42 1.66
CA PHE A 129 14.83 8.13 1.90
C PHE A 129 13.96 8.40 0.66
N ASN A 130 14.37 9.28 -0.25
CA ASN A 130 13.61 9.52 -1.48
C ASN A 130 13.62 8.25 -2.35
N LYS A 131 14.79 7.64 -2.54
CA LYS A 131 14.91 6.38 -3.28
C LYS A 131 14.17 5.22 -2.61
N LEU A 132 14.13 5.21 -1.27
CA LEU A 132 13.38 4.21 -0.53
C LEU A 132 11.87 4.39 -0.73
N THR A 133 11.38 5.63 -0.64
CA THR A 133 9.97 5.97 -0.86
C THR A 133 9.54 5.64 -2.30
N GLU A 134 10.36 5.97 -3.30
CA GLU A 134 10.12 5.58 -4.69
C GLU A 134 9.98 4.07 -4.83
N LYS A 135 10.88 3.30 -4.20
CA LYS A 135 10.84 1.84 -4.27
C LYS A 135 9.63 1.24 -3.57
N VAL A 136 9.23 1.80 -2.44
CA VAL A 136 7.99 1.39 -1.75
C VAL A 136 6.78 1.71 -2.63
N THR A 137 6.70 2.90 -3.23
CA THR A 137 5.63 3.29 -4.15
C THR A 137 5.50 2.33 -5.34
N GLU A 138 6.62 1.98 -5.99
CA GLU A 138 6.61 0.97 -7.06
C GLU A 138 6.07 -0.38 -6.57
N THR A 139 6.41 -0.77 -5.33
CA THR A 139 5.93 -2.00 -4.71
C THR A 139 4.42 -1.97 -4.46
N LEU A 140 3.89 -0.85 -3.94
CA LEU A 140 2.45 -0.68 -3.73
C LEU A 140 1.67 -0.78 -5.03
N ILE A 141 2.15 -0.12 -6.10
CA ILE A 141 1.56 -0.18 -7.43
C ILE A 141 1.51 -1.62 -7.95
N LEU A 142 2.64 -2.35 -7.84
CA LEU A 142 2.73 -3.73 -8.30
C LEU A 142 1.80 -4.65 -7.51
N ALA A 143 1.77 -4.51 -6.17
CA ALA A 143 0.89 -5.29 -5.31
C ALA A 143 -0.59 -5.04 -5.61
N CYS A 144 -0.99 -3.78 -5.82
CA CYS A 144 -2.35 -3.41 -6.22
C CYS A 144 -2.71 -3.98 -7.60
N SER A 145 -1.76 -3.95 -8.56
CA SER A 145 -1.97 -4.55 -9.88
C SER A 145 -2.23 -6.06 -9.79
N GLN A 146 -1.46 -6.77 -8.95
CA GLN A 146 -1.55 -8.23 -8.80
C GLN A 146 -2.75 -8.68 -7.96
N SER A 147 -3.12 -7.93 -6.93
CA SER A 147 -4.24 -8.24 -6.03
C SER A 147 -5.60 -7.75 -6.53
N CYS A 148 -5.63 -7.09 -7.68
CA CYS A 148 -6.84 -6.40 -8.20
C CYS A 148 -7.38 -5.33 -7.23
N ASN A 149 -6.54 -4.76 -6.39
CA ASN A 149 -6.89 -3.60 -5.59
C ASN A 149 -6.85 -2.33 -6.46
N ASN A 150 -7.98 -1.63 -6.56
CA ASN A 150 -8.10 -0.41 -7.38
C ASN A 150 -7.66 0.85 -6.62
N PHE A 151 -7.31 0.73 -5.33
CA PHE A 151 -6.91 1.84 -4.47
C PHE A 151 -5.47 1.65 -4.03
N ILE A 152 -4.58 2.53 -4.49
CA ILE A 152 -3.19 2.53 -4.03
C ILE A 152 -3.15 3.24 -2.66
N PRO A 153 -2.52 2.64 -1.63
CA PRO A 153 -2.36 3.29 -0.34
C PRO A 153 -1.62 4.62 -0.45
N GLU A 154 -2.09 5.65 0.26
CA GLU A 154 -1.35 6.89 0.43
C GLU A 154 -0.07 6.60 1.22
N LEU A 155 1.10 7.02 0.71
CA LEU A 155 2.39 6.83 1.37
C LEU A 155 2.93 8.16 1.87
N LYS A 156 3.26 8.23 3.18
CA LYS A 156 3.92 9.39 3.81
C LYS A 156 5.17 8.93 4.56
N PHE A 157 6.13 9.85 4.69
CA PHE A 157 7.35 9.65 5.47
C PHE A 157 7.45 10.71 6.56
N PHE A 158 7.90 10.29 7.77
CA PHE A 158 8.09 11.13 8.95
C PHE A 158 9.47 10.88 9.56
N ASN A 159 10.10 11.92 10.08
CA ASN A 159 11.45 11.84 10.64
C ASN A 159 11.53 11.08 11.98
N ASN A 160 10.41 10.90 12.66
CA ASN A 160 10.30 10.15 13.90
C ASN A 160 8.84 9.74 14.16
N LEU A 161 8.65 8.85 15.15
CA LEU A 161 7.33 8.36 15.52
C LEU A 161 6.42 9.47 16.08
N LYS A 162 6.96 10.42 16.82
CA LYS A 162 6.17 11.53 17.38
C LYS A 162 5.54 12.38 16.27
N GLU A 163 6.36 12.80 15.29
CA GLU A 163 5.88 13.56 14.12
C GLU A 163 4.79 12.78 13.36
N ALA A 164 4.98 11.47 13.18
CA ALA A 164 4.00 10.62 12.55
C ALA A 164 2.68 10.58 13.34
N LEU A 165 2.75 10.44 14.66
CA LEU A 165 1.57 10.41 15.53
C LEU A 165 0.83 11.75 15.61
N ASP A 166 1.55 12.89 15.47
CA ASP A 166 0.91 14.21 15.41
C ASP A 166 0.04 14.36 14.14
N ALA A 167 0.33 13.59 13.08
CA ALA A 167 -0.44 13.53 11.83
C ALA A 167 -1.46 12.36 11.79
N LYS A 168 -1.73 11.67 12.90
CA LYS A 168 -2.65 10.55 12.96
C LYS A 168 -4.09 10.95 12.75
N ASP A 169 -4.85 10.03 12.17
CA ASP A 169 -6.30 10.08 12.12
C ASP A 169 -6.90 9.00 13.03
N GLY A 170 -7.90 9.37 13.82
CA GLY A 170 -8.68 8.43 14.62
C GLY A 170 -7.93 7.83 15.80
N ARG A 171 -8.38 6.64 16.21
CA ARG A 171 -7.84 5.93 17.37
C ARG A 171 -6.52 5.25 17.06
N ILE A 172 -5.65 5.21 18.07
CA ILE A 172 -4.36 4.49 18.00
C ILE A 172 -4.55 3.05 18.50
N VAL A 173 -3.90 2.12 17.81
CA VAL A 173 -3.68 0.74 18.24
C VAL A 173 -2.18 0.47 18.13
N MET A 174 -1.47 0.61 19.23
CA MET A 174 -0.04 0.28 19.32
C MET A 174 0.11 -1.22 19.56
N LEU A 175 0.89 -1.89 18.73
CA LEU A 175 1.21 -3.31 18.91
C LEU A 175 2.56 -3.45 19.63
N ASP A 176 2.52 -3.94 20.88
CA ASP A 176 3.72 -4.22 21.68
C ASP A 176 3.49 -5.49 22.54
N THR A 177 4.57 -6.03 23.11
CA THR A 177 4.56 -7.20 23.99
C THR A 177 4.72 -6.82 25.47
N LEU A 178 4.23 -5.65 25.87
CA LEU A 178 4.27 -5.20 27.25
C LEU A 178 3.40 -6.09 28.15
N PRO A 179 3.81 -6.36 29.41
CA PRO A 179 3.05 -7.21 30.34
C PRO A 179 1.61 -6.74 30.58
N ASP A 180 1.38 -5.44 30.53
CA ASP A 180 0.10 -4.80 30.78
C ASP A 180 -0.74 -4.54 29.50
N ALA A 181 -0.25 -4.96 28.33
CA ALA A 181 -0.98 -4.80 27.09
C ALA A 181 -2.25 -5.66 27.08
N ALA A 182 -3.33 -5.15 26.49
CA ALA A 182 -4.55 -5.93 26.27
C ALA A 182 -4.42 -6.84 25.02
N PRO A 183 -5.09 -7.98 24.96
CA PRO A 183 -5.12 -8.76 23.73
C PRO A 183 -5.86 -8.00 22.62
N LEU A 184 -5.35 -8.04 21.37
CA LEU A 184 -5.93 -7.30 20.26
C LEU A 184 -7.40 -7.69 19.97
N ASN A 185 -7.81 -8.92 20.27
CA ASN A 185 -9.20 -9.34 20.16
C ASN A 185 -10.15 -8.69 21.18
N ALA A 186 -9.61 -8.02 22.20
CA ALA A 186 -10.38 -7.18 23.11
C ALA A 186 -10.59 -5.76 22.55
N TYR A 187 -9.92 -5.39 21.47
CA TYR A 187 -10.17 -4.14 20.77
C TYR A 187 -11.59 -4.13 20.21
N ASN A 188 -12.39 -3.19 20.67
CA ASN A 188 -13.75 -2.99 20.20
C ASN A 188 -13.84 -1.62 19.54
N PRO A 189 -13.96 -1.54 18.20
CA PRO A 189 -14.12 -0.25 17.53
C PRO A 189 -15.41 0.43 17.99
N LEU A 190 -15.32 1.72 18.27
CA LEU A 190 -16.49 2.51 18.64
C LEU A 190 -17.44 2.62 17.43
N GLN A 191 -18.75 2.67 17.65
CA GLN A 191 -19.75 2.75 16.56
C GLN A 191 -19.55 3.94 15.61
N ASN A 192 -18.91 5.01 16.09
CA ASN A 192 -18.62 6.22 15.31
C ASN A 192 -17.16 6.32 14.85
N GLU A 193 -16.37 5.27 15.01
CA GLU A 193 -14.98 5.26 14.60
C GLU A 193 -14.86 5.25 13.06
N ARG A 194 -14.21 6.27 12.51
CA ARG A 194 -14.04 6.44 11.06
C ARG A 194 -12.63 6.12 10.60
N SER A 195 -11.67 6.07 11.52
CA SER A 195 -10.27 5.82 11.23
C SER A 195 -9.58 5.13 12.40
N VAL A 196 -8.68 4.20 12.09
CA VAL A 196 -7.82 3.51 13.05
C VAL A 196 -6.38 3.61 12.57
N SER A 197 -5.49 4.03 13.48
CA SER A 197 -4.05 4.13 13.27
C SER A 197 -3.35 2.98 13.99
N ILE A 198 -2.87 1.99 13.22
CA ILE A 198 -2.15 0.83 13.75
C ILE A 198 -0.66 1.14 13.74
N VAL A 199 0.02 0.99 14.88
CA VAL A 199 1.44 1.30 15.04
C VAL A 199 2.22 0.05 15.40
N THR A 200 3.30 -0.22 14.66
CA THR A 200 4.21 -1.34 14.93
C THR A 200 5.61 -0.84 15.20
N GLY A 201 6.36 -1.52 16.06
CA GLY A 201 7.77 -1.26 16.30
C GLY A 201 8.69 -1.91 15.27
N CYS A 202 9.97 -1.50 15.25
CA CYS A 202 11.02 -2.18 14.48
C CYS A 202 11.42 -3.52 15.14
N GLU A 203 12.35 -4.26 14.52
CA GLU A 203 12.83 -5.55 15.03
C GLU A 203 13.42 -5.46 16.44
N SER A 204 13.97 -4.31 16.83
CA SER A 204 14.50 -4.02 18.16
C SER A 204 13.43 -3.51 19.15
N GLY A 205 12.17 -3.45 18.73
CA GLY A 205 11.06 -2.86 19.48
C GLY A 205 11.16 -1.35 19.62
N TYR A 206 10.27 -0.77 20.40
CA TYR A 206 10.24 0.65 20.68
C TYR A 206 11.31 1.08 21.70
N SER A 207 11.74 2.34 21.63
CA SER A 207 12.48 2.99 22.70
C SER A 207 11.54 3.31 23.88
N ASP A 208 12.13 3.62 25.06
CA ASP A 208 11.34 4.08 26.22
C ASP A 208 10.70 5.46 25.95
N ALA A 209 11.33 6.29 25.13
CA ALA A 209 10.78 7.56 24.70
C ALA A 209 9.58 7.37 23.78
N GLU A 210 9.68 6.47 22.80
CA GLU A 210 8.58 6.13 21.91
C GLU A 210 7.40 5.52 22.66
N ARG A 211 7.63 4.61 23.63
CA ARG A 211 6.55 4.02 24.45
C ARG A 211 5.77 5.07 25.25
N LYS A 212 6.43 6.10 25.75
CA LYS A 212 5.79 7.20 26.50
C LYS A 212 4.84 8.06 25.67
N LEU A 213 4.86 7.92 24.33
CA LEU A 213 3.92 8.61 23.45
C LEU A 213 2.50 8.01 23.48
N PHE A 214 2.35 6.81 24.03
CA PHE A 214 1.10 6.06 24.02
C PHE A 214 0.47 6.00 25.40
N LYS A 215 -0.87 5.99 25.43
CA LYS A 215 -1.63 5.70 26.65
C LYS A 215 -1.70 4.18 26.84
N LYS A 216 -1.85 3.74 28.08
CA LYS A 216 -2.00 2.32 28.41
C LYS A 216 -3.13 1.63 27.62
N ASP A 217 -4.25 2.31 27.45
CA ASP A 217 -5.44 1.80 26.76
C ASP A 217 -5.28 1.73 25.22
N ASP A 218 -4.18 2.25 24.68
CA ASP A 218 -3.87 2.18 23.25
C ASP A 218 -2.92 1.03 22.91
N VAL A 219 -2.46 0.26 23.92
CA VAL A 219 -1.44 -0.80 23.77
C VAL A 219 -2.07 -2.18 23.75
N TYR A 220 -1.80 -2.92 22.68
CA TYR A 220 -2.36 -4.25 22.45
C TYR A 220 -1.26 -5.24 22.04
N TYR A 221 -1.47 -6.53 22.33
CA TYR A 221 -0.63 -7.61 21.82
C TYR A 221 -1.42 -8.53 20.87
N LEU A 222 -0.75 -9.03 19.83
CA LEU A 222 -1.38 -9.93 18.86
C LEU A 222 -1.48 -11.36 19.37
N ARG A 223 -0.44 -11.84 20.04
CA ARG A 223 -0.31 -13.21 20.57
C ARG A 223 0.61 -13.22 21.78
N THR A 224 0.49 -14.28 22.59
CA THR A 224 1.41 -14.54 23.70
C THR A 224 2.82 -14.93 23.24
N ASN A 225 2.96 -15.45 22.01
CA ASN A 225 4.26 -15.80 21.42
C ASN A 225 4.85 -14.59 20.69
N ILE A 226 6.16 -14.40 20.81
CA ILE A 226 6.90 -13.39 20.06
C ILE A 226 6.90 -13.79 18.59
N LEU A 227 6.36 -12.91 17.73
CA LEU A 227 6.43 -13.05 16.28
C LEU A 227 7.77 -12.45 15.82
N ARG A 228 8.49 -13.19 14.99
CA ARG A 228 9.73 -12.73 14.34
C ARG A 228 9.49 -12.40 12.88
#